data_a761f65f5dd472b04a79ed3c8b2f14d8
#
_entry.id   a761f65f5dd472b04a79ed3c8b2f14d8
#
_cell.length_a   1.000
_cell.length_b   1.000
_cell.length_c   1.000
_cell.angle_alpha   90.00
_cell.angle_beta   90.00
_cell.angle_gamma   90.00
#
_symmetry.space_group_name_H-M   'P 1'
#
loop_
_entity.id
_entity.type
_entity.pdbx_description
1 polymer ?
#
loop_
_entity_poly.entity_id
_entity_poly.type
_entity_poly.pdbx_seq_one_letter_code
_entity_poly.pdbx_strand_id
1 'polypeptide(L)'
;MKIYLDAGHNPTNPNAGAEGNGYREQDLVYEIARRTAVILRQNGLDVRLSRPTPETQLGTSNASSWAARVNDANSWGADYFISLHTNASNITSASGSEAFVYTEASRAYPLAQNILTQLNAATGLPNRGVSVRTNLYVLRRTRMPATLVELGFISNPADADLMANQPQLFARGVANGVLAYLGEL
;
A
#
# COMPACT_ATOMS: atom_id res chain seq x y z
N MET A 1 -4.51 -6.93 -17.12
CA MET A 1 -5.03 -5.86 -16.24
C MET A 1 -3.86 -5.03 -15.72
N LYS A 2 -4.03 -3.70 -15.58
CA LYS A 2 -2.99 -2.75 -15.15
C LYS A 2 -3.16 -2.39 -13.69
N ILE A 3 -2.20 -2.72 -12.86
CA ILE A 3 -2.18 -2.40 -11.42
C ILE A 3 -1.11 -1.33 -11.17
N TYR A 4 -1.53 -0.16 -10.67
CA TYR A 4 -0.60 0.85 -10.18
C TYR A 4 -0.35 0.59 -8.69
N LEU A 5 0.87 0.22 -8.36
CA LEU A 5 1.27 -0.10 -7.00
C LEU A 5 2.12 1.05 -6.45
N ASP A 6 1.55 1.78 -5.54
CA ASP A 6 2.17 2.95 -4.94
C ASP A 6 2.91 2.57 -3.65
N ALA A 7 4.22 2.65 -3.68
CA ALA A 7 5.04 2.62 -2.46
C ALA A 7 4.97 4.00 -1.81
N GLY A 8 4.24 4.11 -0.71
CA GLY A 8 4.00 5.36 -0.02
C GLY A 8 5.28 6.12 0.32
N HIS A 9 5.14 7.43 0.46
CA HIS A 9 6.23 8.34 0.83
C HIS A 9 7.40 8.43 -0.17
N ASN A 10 8.30 9.33 0.10
CA ASN A 10 9.57 9.54 -0.60
C ASN A 10 10.72 9.01 0.26
N PRO A 11 11.88 8.68 -0.33
CA PRO A 11 13.05 8.26 0.45
C PRO A 11 13.54 9.32 1.44
N THR A 12 13.31 10.59 1.13
CA THR A 12 13.64 11.74 1.97
C THR A 12 12.53 12.79 1.92
N ASN A 13 12.62 13.83 2.77
CA ASN A 13 11.70 14.97 2.68
C ASN A 13 11.87 15.73 1.33
N PRO A 14 10.82 16.33 0.80
CA PRO A 14 9.45 16.33 1.34
C PRO A 14 8.73 14.99 1.19
N ASN A 15 7.79 14.72 2.08
CA ASN A 15 6.95 13.52 2.10
C ASN A 15 7.69 12.24 2.50
N ALA A 16 8.67 12.31 3.40
CA ALA A 16 9.16 11.13 4.12
C ALA A 16 8.06 10.59 5.05
N GLY A 17 8.07 9.28 5.28
CA GLY A 17 7.10 8.60 6.12
C GLY A 17 7.43 8.64 7.62
N ALA A 18 6.65 7.89 8.40
CA ALA A 18 6.89 7.72 9.82
C ALA A 18 8.18 6.93 10.09
N GLU A 19 8.74 7.15 11.26
CA GLU A 19 9.87 6.36 11.77
C GLU A 19 9.51 5.76 13.13
N GLY A 20 9.89 4.50 13.34
CA GLY A 20 9.60 3.79 14.57
C GLY A 20 10.41 2.50 14.69
N ASN A 21 10.81 2.14 15.89
CA ASN A 21 11.54 0.90 16.20
C ASN A 21 12.82 0.70 15.36
N GLY A 22 13.48 1.80 14.95
CA GLY A 22 14.68 1.76 14.12
C GLY A 22 14.40 1.59 12.61
N TYR A 23 13.15 1.60 12.18
CA TYR A 23 12.73 1.46 10.78
C TYR A 23 12.12 2.75 10.25
N ARG A 24 12.15 2.90 8.92
CA ARG A 24 11.53 4.00 8.17
C ARG A 24 10.42 3.44 7.29
N GLU A 25 9.23 4.02 7.37
CA GLU A 25 8.06 3.58 6.61
C GLU A 25 8.35 3.45 5.11
N GLN A 26 8.96 4.47 4.51
CA GLN A 26 9.24 4.51 3.08
C GLN A 26 10.16 3.38 2.59
N ASP A 27 10.99 2.82 3.46
CA ASP A 27 11.88 1.70 3.12
C ASP A 27 11.12 0.37 3.21
N LEU A 28 10.33 0.19 4.27
CA LEU A 28 9.50 -1.00 4.46
C LEU A 28 8.48 -1.16 3.34
N VAL A 29 7.71 -0.10 3.04
CA VAL A 29 6.67 -0.17 2.02
C VAL A 29 7.24 -0.30 0.61
N TYR A 30 8.40 0.28 0.33
CA TYR A 30 9.09 0.09 -0.95
C TYR A 30 9.46 -1.37 -1.18
N GLU A 31 10.10 -2.02 -0.19
CA GLU A 31 10.52 -3.41 -0.31
C GLU A 31 9.32 -4.35 -0.47
N ILE A 32 8.24 -4.11 0.28
CA ILE A 32 7.01 -4.90 0.17
C ILE A 32 6.34 -4.67 -1.20
N ALA A 33 6.23 -3.41 -1.67
CA ALA A 33 5.65 -3.08 -2.97
C ALA A 33 6.43 -3.74 -4.12
N ARG A 34 7.76 -3.66 -4.08
CA ARG A 34 8.63 -4.27 -5.09
C ARG A 34 8.42 -5.79 -5.18
N ARG A 35 8.34 -6.48 -4.05
CA ARG A 35 8.07 -7.93 -4.00
C ARG A 35 6.66 -8.26 -4.46
N THR A 36 5.67 -7.46 -4.06
CA THR A 36 4.28 -7.60 -4.53
C THR A 36 4.21 -7.49 -6.06
N ALA A 37 4.89 -6.49 -6.64
CA ALA A 37 4.92 -6.31 -8.09
C ALA A 37 5.51 -7.51 -8.82
N VAL A 38 6.55 -8.16 -8.28
CA VAL A 38 7.12 -9.40 -8.85
C VAL A 38 6.07 -10.50 -8.91
N ILE A 39 5.36 -10.75 -7.80
CA ILE A 39 4.34 -11.81 -7.73
C ILE A 39 3.20 -11.54 -8.72
N LEU A 40 2.69 -10.30 -8.76
CA LEU A 40 1.59 -9.93 -9.66
C LEU A 40 2.00 -10.07 -11.14
N ARG A 41 3.22 -9.65 -11.51
CA ARG A 41 3.74 -9.81 -12.87
C ARG A 41 3.92 -11.28 -13.27
N GLN A 42 4.35 -12.14 -12.35
CA GLN A 42 4.44 -13.58 -12.57
C GLN A 42 3.08 -14.23 -12.84
N ASN A 43 1.99 -13.60 -12.36
CA ASN A 43 0.61 -13.98 -12.63
C ASN A 43 -0.02 -13.21 -13.81
N GLY A 44 0.78 -12.65 -14.70
CA GLY A 44 0.31 -12.05 -15.96
C GLY A 44 -0.27 -10.64 -15.86
N LEU A 45 -0.16 -9.97 -14.70
CA LEU A 45 -0.63 -8.60 -14.53
C LEU A 45 0.44 -7.58 -14.97
N ASP A 46 0.01 -6.49 -15.61
CA ASP A 46 0.87 -5.36 -15.92
C ASP A 46 0.96 -4.45 -14.69
N VAL A 47 2.14 -4.33 -14.09
CA VAL A 47 2.31 -3.62 -12.82
C VAL A 47 3.31 -2.48 -12.98
N ARG A 48 2.87 -1.26 -12.62
CA ARG A 48 3.74 -0.08 -12.52
C ARG A 48 3.90 0.32 -11.05
N LEU A 49 5.15 0.52 -10.64
CA LEU A 49 5.50 1.07 -9.33
C LEU A 49 5.56 2.60 -9.41
N SER A 50 5.02 3.30 -8.41
CA SER A 50 5.19 4.76 -8.28
C SER A 50 6.66 5.16 -8.11
N ARG A 51 7.42 4.33 -7.39
CA ARG A 51 8.86 4.48 -7.20
C ARG A 51 9.55 3.26 -7.82
N PRO A 52 10.12 3.39 -9.04
CA PRO A 52 10.84 2.28 -9.70
C PRO A 52 12.14 1.89 -8.99
N THR A 53 12.78 2.82 -8.27
CA THR A 53 13.97 2.55 -7.43
C THR A 53 13.76 3.08 -6.01
N PRO A 54 14.51 2.59 -5.00
CA PRO A 54 14.37 3.08 -3.63
C PRO A 54 14.73 4.57 -3.49
N GLU A 55 15.59 5.11 -4.38
CA GLU A 55 16.03 6.52 -4.40
C GLU A 55 15.06 7.45 -5.13
N THR A 56 14.03 6.91 -5.80
CA THR A 56 13.09 7.73 -6.58
C THR A 56 12.37 8.74 -5.70
N GLN A 57 12.66 10.02 -5.92
CA GLN A 57 12.03 11.17 -5.25
C GLN A 57 10.94 11.74 -6.14
N LEU A 58 9.72 11.85 -5.63
CA LEU A 58 8.56 12.36 -6.37
C LEU A 58 8.18 13.74 -5.86
N GLY A 59 8.20 14.73 -6.75
CA GLY A 59 7.83 16.11 -6.43
C GLY A 59 8.82 16.82 -5.52
N THR A 60 8.51 18.10 -5.24
CA THR A 60 9.34 19.02 -4.42
C THR A 60 8.58 19.56 -3.20
N SER A 61 7.38 19.03 -2.96
CA SER A 61 6.52 19.30 -1.81
C SER A 61 5.65 18.06 -1.55
N ASN A 62 5.00 17.98 -0.38
CA ASN A 62 4.03 16.90 -0.12
C ASN A 62 2.93 16.87 -1.18
N ALA A 63 2.36 18.03 -1.51
CA ALA A 63 1.29 18.14 -2.49
C ALA A 63 1.74 17.68 -3.89
N SER A 64 2.92 18.11 -4.35
CA SER A 64 3.45 17.70 -5.66
C SER A 64 3.86 16.22 -5.69
N SER A 65 4.30 15.64 -4.57
CA SER A 65 4.58 14.21 -4.45
C SER A 65 3.31 13.38 -4.61
N TRP A 66 2.22 13.75 -3.93
CA TRP A 66 0.92 13.08 -4.11
C TRP A 66 0.39 13.24 -5.53
N ALA A 67 0.50 14.45 -6.10
CA ALA A 67 0.06 14.72 -7.46
C ALA A 67 0.85 13.91 -8.50
N ALA A 68 2.15 13.74 -8.34
CA ALA A 68 2.99 12.96 -9.24
C ALA A 68 2.51 11.49 -9.32
N ARG A 69 2.21 10.86 -8.18
CA ARG A 69 1.68 9.49 -8.10
C ARG A 69 0.34 9.35 -8.81
N VAL A 70 -0.59 10.25 -8.50
CA VAL A 70 -1.93 10.26 -9.09
C VAL A 70 -1.88 10.51 -10.60
N ASN A 71 -1.08 11.49 -11.04
CA ASN A 71 -0.97 11.84 -12.45
C ASN A 71 -0.33 10.71 -13.26
N ASP A 72 0.69 10.05 -12.73
CA ASP A 72 1.29 8.91 -13.42
C ASP A 72 0.32 7.74 -13.54
N ALA A 73 -0.39 7.38 -12.48
CA ALA A 73 -1.41 6.34 -12.50
C ALA A 73 -2.54 6.64 -13.49
N ASN A 74 -3.06 7.88 -13.46
CA ASN A 74 -4.13 8.33 -14.36
C ASN A 74 -3.68 8.35 -15.82
N SER A 75 -2.45 8.82 -16.11
CA SER A 75 -1.90 8.91 -17.46
C SER A 75 -1.57 7.54 -18.04
N TRP A 76 -1.12 6.61 -17.20
CA TRP A 76 -0.87 5.23 -17.61
C TRP A 76 -2.16 4.45 -17.88
N GLY A 77 -3.29 4.93 -17.38
CA GLY A 77 -4.58 4.27 -17.51
C GLY A 77 -4.64 2.99 -16.68
N ALA A 78 -4.25 3.08 -15.41
CA ALA A 78 -4.34 1.96 -14.48
C ALA A 78 -5.80 1.51 -14.29
N ASP A 79 -6.02 0.21 -14.14
CA ASP A 79 -7.34 -0.36 -13.82
C ASP A 79 -7.63 -0.26 -12.32
N TYR A 80 -6.59 -0.37 -11.48
CA TYR A 80 -6.65 -0.22 -10.02
C TYR A 80 -5.40 0.50 -9.51
N PHE A 81 -5.60 1.27 -8.42
CA PHE A 81 -4.53 1.95 -7.68
C PHE A 81 -4.49 1.39 -6.25
N ILE A 82 -3.31 0.90 -5.83
CA ILE A 82 -3.10 0.32 -4.50
C ILE A 82 -1.91 1.03 -3.88
N SER A 83 -2.14 1.81 -2.82
CA SER A 83 -1.09 2.50 -2.07
C SER A 83 -0.75 1.72 -0.81
N LEU A 84 0.52 1.46 -0.56
CA LEU A 84 1.01 0.75 0.62
C LEU A 84 1.66 1.71 1.59
N HIS A 85 1.26 1.63 2.85
CA HIS A 85 1.69 2.46 3.97
C HIS A 85 1.90 1.64 5.24
N THR A 86 2.45 2.26 6.27
CA THR A 86 2.45 1.74 7.64
C THR A 86 1.78 2.74 8.56
N ASN A 87 0.93 2.25 9.45
CA ASN A 87 0.27 3.06 10.45
C ASN A 87 1.23 3.45 11.58
N ALA A 88 0.90 4.52 12.30
CA ALA A 88 1.60 4.94 13.50
C ALA A 88 0.59 5.40 14.56
N SER A 89 0.89 5.09 15.83
CA SER A 89 0.05 5.43 16.97
C SER A 89 0.92 5.77 18.19
N ASN A 90 0.42 6.66 19.04
CA ASN A 90 0.99 6.89 20.36
C ASN A 90 0.76 5.70 21.32
N ILE A 91 -0.16 4.80 20.96
CA ILE A 91 -0.41 3.54 21.66
C ILE A 91 0.44 2.46 21.00
N THR A 92 1.58 2.14 21.59
CA THR A 92 2.56 1.20 21.03
C THR A 92 2.06 -0.25 20.94
N SER A 93 0.99 -0.60 21.66
CA SER A 93 0.31 -1.88 21.57
C SER A 93 -0.70 -1.96 20.41
N ALA A 94 -0.99 -0.85 19.72
CA ALA A 94 -1.84 -0.89 18.52
C ALA A 94 -1.16 -1.71 17.44
N SER A 95 -1.86 -2.69 16.87
CA SER A 95 -1.36 -3.66 15.91
C SER A 95 -2.43 -4.00 14.86
N GLY A 96 -2.01 -4.51 13.72
CA GLY A 96 -2.90 -5.00 12.68
C GLY A 96 -2.92 -4.17 11.42
N SER A 97 -3.55 -4.72 10.40
CA SER A 97 -3.66 -4.08 9.08
C SER A 97 -5.07 -3.51 8.87
N GLU A 98 -5.15 -2.37 8.21
CA GLU A 98 -6.42 -1.73 7.81
C GLU A 98 -6.33 -1.18 6.38
N ALA A 99 -7.46 -0.86 5.79
CA ALA A 99 -7.46 -0.25 4.47
C ALA A 99 -8.48 0.89 4.38
N PHE A 100 -8.19 1.82 3.48
CA PHE A 100 -9.02 2.98 3.24
C PHE A 100 -9.46 3.03 1.78
N VAL A 101 -10.71 3.43 1.57
CA VAL A 101 -11.29 3.69 0.25
C VAL A 101 -11.99 5.04 0.27
N TYR A 102 -12.25 5.61 -0.92
CA TYR A 102 -12.98 6.88 -1.01
C TYR A 102 -14.48 6.71 -0.71
N THR A 103 -15.07 5.58 -1.12
CA THR A 103 -16.48 5.23 -0.89
C THR A 103 -16.68 3.72 -0.92
N GLU A 104 -17.62 3.21 -0.12
CA GLU A 104 -17.98 1.80 -0.13
C GLU A 104 -18.61 1.32 -1.44
N ALA A 105 -19.23 2.22 -2.20
CA ALA A 105 -19.81 1.93 -3.50
C ALA A 105 -18.75 1.68 -4.60
N SER A 106 -17.47 1.94 -4.31
CA SER A 106 -16.37 1.69 -5.24
C SER A 106 -15.99 0.20 -5.30
N ARG A 107 -15.59 -0.26 -6.49
CA ARG A 107 -14.95 -1.58 -6.67
C ARG A 107 -13.64 -1.72 -5.85
N ALA A 108 -13.09 -0.62 -5.35
CA ALA A 108 -11.97 -0.65 -4.43
C ALA A 108 -12.34 -1.26 -3.06
N TYR A 109 -13.60 -1.19 -2.63
CA TYR A 109 -14.01 -1.73 -1.34
C TYR A 109 -13.86 -3.25 -1.26
N PRO A 110 -14.46 -4.05 -2.17
CA PRO A 110 -14.23 -5.50 -2.17
C PRO A 110 -12.76 -5.87 -2.49
N LEU A 111 -12.03 -5.09 -3.29
CA LEU A 111 -10.60 -5.29 -3.48
C LEU A 111 -9.85 -5.15 -2.15
N ALA A 112 -10.09 -4.09 -1.40
CA ALA A 112 -9.47 -3.85 -0.10
C ALA A 112 -9.79 -4.95 0.91
N GLN A 113 -11.05 -5.45 0.95
CA GLN A 113 -11.44 -6.57 1.79
C GLN A 113 -10.67 -7.85 1.47
N ASN A 114 -10.53 -8.19 0.17
CA ASN A 114 -9.75 -9.34 -0.26
C ASN A 114 -8.26 -9.20 0.11
N ILE A 115 -7.69 -8.00 -0.10
CA ILE A 115 -6.29 -7.72 0.30
C ILE A 115 -6.12 -7.95 1.81
N LEU A 116 -6.98 -7.37 2.66
CA LEU A 116 -6.86 -7.55 4.10
C LEU A 116 -7.03 -9.00 4.53
N THR A 117 -7.98 -9.72 3.96
CA THR A 117 -8.20 -11.14 4.26
C THR A 117 -6.94 -11.97 4.02
N GLN A 118 -6.33 -11.83 2.85
CA GLN A 118 -5.14 -12.59 2.49
C GLN A 118 -3.89 -12.09 3.22
N LEU A 119 -3.78 -10.78 3.45
CA LEU A 119 -2.68 -10.17 4.19
C LEU A 119 -2.66 -10.68 5.64
N ASN A 120 -3.82 -10.65 6.31
CA ASN A 120 -3.90 -11.10 7.70
C ASN A 120 -3.74 -12.62 7.83
N ALA A 121 -4.22 -13.41 6.86
CA ALA A 121 -3.94 -14.85 6.80
C ALA A 121 -2.45 -15.15 6.65
N ALA A 122 -1.72 -14.36 5.86
CA ALA A 122 -0.29 -14.55 5.63
C ALA A 122 0.58 -14.09 6.81
N THR A 123 0.21 -13.00 7.49
CA THR A 123 1.03 -12.35 8.51
C THR A 123 0.64 -12.71 9.94
N GLY A 124 -0.59 -13.16 10.15
CA GLY A 124 -1.16 -13.37 11.50
C GLY A 124 -1.55 -12.07 12.22
N LEU A 125 -1.36 -10.90 11.58
CA LEU A 125 -1.75 -9.63 12.19
C LEU A 125 -3.29 -9.48 12.21
N PRO A 126 -3.86 -8.76 13.20
CA PRO A 126 -5.30 -8.50 13.27
C PRO A 126 -5.81 -7.75 12.03
N ASN A 127 -7.00 -8.15 11.54
CA ASN A 127 -7.73 -7.42 10.52
C ASN A 127 -8.57 -6.32 11.17
N ARG A 128 -8.25 -5.06 10.88
CA ARG A 128 -8.95 -3.89 11.44
C ARG A 128 -10.06 -3.36 10.52
N GLY A 129 -10.22 -3.98 9.34
CA GLY A 129 -11.29 -3.67 8.40
C GLY A 129 -10.99 -2.55 7.42
N VAL A 130 -11.98 -2.28 6.57
CA VAL A 130 -11.95 -1.24 5.55
C VAL A 130 -12.81 -0.05 6.01
N SER A 131 -12.27 1.16 5.91
CA SER A 131 -12.96 2.40 6.28
C SER A 131 -12.96 3.42 5.14
N VAL A 132 -13.93 4.32 5.15
CA VAL A 132 -14.02 5.43 4.19
C VAL A 132 -13.17 6.61 4.66
N ARG A 133 -12.31 7.12 3.76
CA ARG A 133 -11.45 8.30 3.98
C ARG A 133 -11.50 9.22 2.76
N THR A 134 -12.35 10.23 2.80
CA THR A 134 -12.56 11.18 1.69
C THR A 134 -11.49 12.27 1.58
N ASN A 135 -10.67 12.43 2.61
CA ASN A 135 -9.62 13.46 2.68
C ASN A 135 -8.26 12.99 2.13
N LEU A 136 -8.06 11.69 1.87
CA LEU A 136 -6.81 11.18 1.32
C LEU A 136 -6.70 11.54 -0.17
N TYR A 137 -5.66 12.31 -0.51
CA TYR A 137 -5.46 12.87 -1.85
C TYR A 137 -5.45 11.78 -2.94
N VAL A 138 -4.70 10.71 -2.72
CA VAL A 138 -4.57 9.62 -3.70
C VAL A 138 -5.88 8.87 -3.94
N LEU A 139 -6.75 8.76 -2.96
CA LEU A 139 -8.06 8.13 -3.12
C LEU A 139 -9.06 9.06 -3.83
N ARG A 140 -8.94 10.38 -3.60
CA ARG A 140 -9.86 11.39 -4.13
C ARG A 140 -9.56 11.77 -5.58
N ARG A 141 -8.30 11.70 -6.02
CA ARG A 141 -7.84 12.25 -7.31
C ARG A 141 -7.51 11.20 -8.36
N THR A 142 -7.43 9.95 -8.00
CA THR A 142 -7.33 8.84 -8.95
C THR A 142 -8.65 8.64 -9.69
N ARG A 143 -8.58 8.29 -10.98
CA ARG A 143 -9.75 8.07 -11.84
C ARG A 143 -10.26 6.63 -11.80
N MET A 144 -9.41 5.72 -11.38
CA MET A 144 -9.71 4.30 -11.20
C MET A 144 -10.08 4.00 -9.74
N PRO A 145 -10.67 2.83 -9.44
CA PRO A 145 -10.83 2.34 -8.07
C PRO A 145 -9.49 2.33 -7.33
N ALA A 146 -9.46 2.97 -6.15
CA ALA A 146 -8.23 3.17 -5.38
C ALA A 146 -8.41 2.76 -3.92
N THR A 147 -7.42 2.07 -3.38
CA THR A 147 -7.32 1.74 -1.95
C THR A 147 -5.94 2.11 -1.40
N LEU A 148 -5.90 2.52 -0.13
CA LEU A 148 -4.67 2.67 0.64
C LEU A 148 -4.70 1.62 1.74
N VAL A 149 -3.62 0.85 1.85
CA VAL A 149 -3.47 -0.25 2.81
C VAL A 149 -2.38 0.09 3.80
N GLU A 150 -2.76 0.15 5.08
CA GLU A 150 -1.85 0.18 6.21
C GLU A 150 -1.47 -1.26 6.56
N LEU A 151 -0.23 -1.64 6.28
CA LEU A 151 0.26 -3.02 6.39
C LEU A 151 0.37 -3.50 7.83
N GLY A 152 0.66 -2.60 8.75
CA GLY A 152 0.85 -2.81 10.17
C GLY A 152 1.26 -1.50 10.83
N PHE A 153 1.49 -1.49 12.14
CA PHE A 153 1.91 -0.29 12.88
C PHE A 153 3.43 -0.24 13.02
N ILE A 154 4.08 0.76 12.41
CA ILE A 154 5.53 0.96 12.58
C ILE A 154 5.89 1.33 14.03
N SER A 155 4.92 1.88 14.79
CA SER A 155 5.05 2.17 16.21
C SER A 155 4.94 0.95 17.13
N ASN A 156 4.46 -0.18 16.62
CA ASN A 156 4.42 -1.45 17.33
C ASN A 156 5.68 -2.26 17.01
N PRO A 157 6.51 -2.64 18.01
CA PRO A 157 7.76 -3.35 17.77
C PRO A 157 7.56 -4.68 17.00
N ALA A 158 6.53 -5.45 17.33
CA ALA A 158 6.29 -6.75 16.69
C ALA A 158 5.84 -6.59 15.22
N ASP A 159 4.94 -5.63 14.93
CA ASP A 159 4.51 -5.35 13.56
C ASP A 159 5.69 -4.83 12.72
N ALA A 160 6.49 -3.90 13.27
CA ALA A 160 7.63 -3.31 12.59
C ALA A 160 8.71 -4.36 12.28
N ASP A 161 9.07 -5.20 13.26
CA ASP A 161 10.02 -6.29 13.06
C ASP A 161 9.51 -7.31 12.05
N LEU A 162 8.21 -7.64 12.06
CA LEU A 162 7.62 -8.57 11.10
C LEU A 162 7.69 -8.01 9.68
N MET A 163 7.36 -6.72 9.48
CA MET A 163 7.47 -6.06 8.17
C MET A 163 8.91 -6.02 7.65
N ALA A 164 9.87 -5.73 8.52
CA ALA A 164 11.28 -5.62 8.17
C ALA A 164 11.93 -6.98 7.87
N ASN A 165 11.67 -7.97 8.71
CA ASN A 165 12.36 -9.26 8.63
C ASN A 165 11.63 -10.29 7.75
N GLN A 166 10.31 -10.10 7.52
CA GLN A 166 9.49 -10.99 6.71
C GLN A 166 8.63 -10.25 5.68
N PRO A 167 9.20 -9.33 4.88
CA PRO A 167 8.46 -8.55 3.90
C PRO A 167 7.74 -9.41 2.86
N GLN A 168 8.22 -10.64 2.64
CA GLN A 168 7.64 -11.60 1.71
C GLN A 168 6.24 -12.07 2.14
N LEU A 169 5.93 -12.15 3.44
CA LEU A 169 4.60 -12.50 3.92
C LEU A 169 3.60 -11.41 3.53
N PHE A 170 3.97 -10.15 3.73
CA PHE A 170 3.15 -9.00 3.34
C PHE A 170 2.95 -8.94 1.83
N ALA A 171 4.02 -9.11 1.06
CA ALA A 171 3.95 -9.10 -0.39
C ALA A 171 3.03 -10.20 -0.95
N ARG A 172 3.13 -11.42 -0.41
CA ARG A 172 2.21 -12.52 -0.78
C ARG A 172 0.78 -12.21 -0.39
N GLY A 173 0.55 -11.72 0.83
CA GLY A 173 -0.79 -11.36 1.30
C GLY A 173 -1.46 -10.32 0.40
N VAL A 174 -0.76 -9.24 0.09
CA VAL A 174 -1.28 -8.19 -0.81
C VAL A 174 -1.53 -8.76 -2.22
N ALA A 175 -0.55 -9.49 -2.79
CA ALA A 175 -0.68 -10.05 -4.13
C ALA A 175 -1.83 -11.07 -4.21
N ASN A 176 -1.92 -12.01 -3.26
CA ASN A 176 -2.99 -12.98 -3.20
C ASN A 176 -4.36 -12.33 -3.05
N GLY A 177 -4.46 -11.23 -2.29
CA GLY A 177 -5.69 -10.48 -2.17
C GLY A 177 -6.14 -9.84 -3.49
N VAL A 178 -5.20 -9.32 -4.27
CA VAL A 178 -5.48 -8.81 -5.63
C VAL A 178 -5.94 -9.96 -6.54
N LEU A 179 -5.21 -11.08 -6.56
CA LEU A 179 -5.53 -12.24 -7.39
C LEU A 179 -6.87 -12.86 -7.01
N ALA A 180 -7.16 -13.01 -5.71
CA ALA A 180 -8.46 -13.49 -5.24
C ALA A 180 -9.62 -12.60 -5.68
N TYR A 181 -9.44 -11.29 -5.58
CA TYR A 181 -10.44 -10.33 -6.06
C TYR A 181 -10.69 -10.44 -7.57
N LEU A 182 -9.65 -10.73 -8.36
CA LEU A 182 -9.74 -10.90 -9.81
C LEU A 182 -10.24 -12.29 -10.24
N GLY A 183 -10.38 -13.24 -9.30
CA GLY A 183 -10.73 -14.64 -9.59
C GLY A 183 -9.58 -15.44 -10.20
N GLU A 184 -8.34 -15.06 -9.90
CA GLU A 184 -7.11 -15.65 -10.45
C GLU A 184 -6.29 -16.40 -9.36
N LEU A 185 -6.85 -16.56 -8.14
CA LEU A 185 -6.22 -17.29 -7.03
C LEU A 185 -6.76 -18.71 -6.95
#